data_7228bdff9f7f93bc024fff64cff39008
#
_entry.id   7228bdff9f7f93bc024fff64cff39008
#
_cell.length_a   1.000
_cell.length_b   1.000
_cell.length_c   1.000
_cell.angle_alpha   90.00
_cell.angle_beta   90.00
_cell.angle_gamma   90.00
#
_symmetry.space_group_name_H-M   'P 1'
#
loop_
_entity.id
_entity.type
_entity.pdbx_description
1 polymer ?
#
loop_
_entity_poly.entity_id
_entity_poly.type
_entity_poly.pdbx_seq_one_letter_code
_entity_poly.pdbx_strand_id
1 'polypeptide(L)'
;MKAKYFTAESRETAEKAAATYFKCGMEALTIDVLKGDAEEDKEWFILAIEGTPASNNNMNAFYNVFYESDGVYLEIYHERGAGDELDRAALMQHLVRKKIVELSISSVQSISEKSEGRTRIAMTQTEHTYGEDMSVEVASDELSATARLLAPEPGGMPIKIETAKNRLAEAGVSHGIDMVDLTMLIESKEYNEPKVVAHATAPTEGEDGKLIFHFSTDERTGAPVEIGGGRVDYRTLDLFIPVVEGQHLVTRTIATDGVPGLSVRGNPIKQRPGKETAMPRGKNVTFNDDRTEMFAACAGMVEFVSNAINVSSVYKITGDVDMSVGNIDFEGSVHVSGSVRSGHTIKATDGINIGGGVEAAKLIAGGNIEVKGGMQGSSKGSIEAGGSVSIMYIEQGSISADGPVTVDVSIHSKIETGSTILAKGKRGALIGGKASAAGDIVVNFIGALSNTKTEVEVGVMPRKRARMLVIEKEMERLAADKVKLDQLDTYLAKSKGAMDNETWTKLHISGIENRKINDEETKAYTEEMEELKYEMEHATDSRVHVFETAFSGSRIGIGSSAFNVNDEISYATFRYNNGEVTWGPCELSKGDIKK
;
A
#
# COMPACT_ATOMS: atom_id res chain seq x y z
N MET A 1 -56.72 19.63 37.73
CA MET A 1 -58.02 19.06 38.02
C MET A 1 -58.73 18.85 36.69
N LYS A 2 -59.38 17.73 36.52
CA LYS A 2 -60.17 17.47 35.31
C LYS A 2 -61.65 17.60 35.68
N ALA A 3 -62.42 18.19 34.82
CA ALA A 3 -63.84 18.29 35.02
C ALA A 3 -64.56 17.81 33.76
N LYS A 4 -65.73 17.12 33.95
CA LYS A 4 -66.49 16.62 32.82
C LYS A 4 -67.97 16.48 33.23
N TYR A 5 -68.85 16.73 32.27
CA TYR A 5 -70.29 16.51 32.44
C TYR A 5 -70.64 15.07 32.12
N PHE A 6 -71.65 14.59 32.87
CA PHE A 6 -72.23 13.28 32.68
C PHE A 6 -73.75 13.39 32.66
N THR A 7 -74.38 12.71 31.72
CA THR A 7 -75.79 12.57 31.63
C THR A 7 -76.19 11.12 31.84
N ALA A 8 -77.25 10.87 32.61
CA ALA A 8 -77.78 9.52 32.81
C ALA A 8 -79.23 9.59 33.30
N GLU A 9 -79.97 8.47 33.18
CA GLU A 9 -81.31 8.33 33.65
C GLU A 9 -81.47 8.45 35.16
N SER A 10 -80.36 8.36 35.91
CA SER A 10 -80.34 8.57 37.35
C SER A 10 -79.08 9.24 37.81
N ARG A 11 -79.12 9.99 38.94
CA ARG A 11 -77.97 10.61 39.56
C ARG A 11 -76.87 9.59 39.87
N GLU A 12 -77.26 8.46 40.46
CA GLU A 12 -76.28 7.40 40.83
C GLU A 12 -75.56 6.81 39.61
N THR A 13 -76.23 6.71 38.48
CA THR A 13 -75.68 6.22 37.23
C THR A 13 -74.66 7.25 36.65
N ALA A 14 -74.99 8.53 36.69
CA ALA A 14 -74.13 9.62 36.25
C ALA A 14 -72.87 9.72 37.12
N GLU A 15 -73.01 9.62 38.44
CA GLU A 15 -71.93 9.63 39.41
C GLU A 15 -70.98 8.42 39.23
N LYS A 16 -71.56 7.20 39.01
CA LYS A 16 -70.75 6.01 38.69
C LYS A 16 -69.96 6.13 37.38
N ALA A 17 -70.63 6.73 36.36
CA ALA A 17 -69.95 7.01 35.08
C ALA A 17 -68.77 8.00 35.27
N ALA A 18 -68.96 9.02 36.10
CA ALA A 18 -67.94 9.97 36.45
C ALA A 18 -66.76 9.30 37.18
N ALA A 19 -67.00 8.49 38.22
CA ALA A 19 -66.01 7.76 38.96
C ALA A 19 -65.20 6.79 38.06
N THR A 20 -65.89 6.13 37.13
CA THR A 20 -65.27 5.25 36.15
C THR A 20 -64.39 6.03 35.18
N TYR A 21 -64.81 7.16 34.70
CA TYR A 21 -64.03 8.03 33.79
C TYR A 21 -62.76 8.57 34.43
N PHE A 22 -62.87 9.09 35.66
CA PHE A 22 -61.74 9.64 36.38
C PHE A 22 -60.89 8.56 37.06
N LYS A 23 -61.28 7.29 36.98
CA LYS A 23 -60.60 6.14 37.60
C LYS A 23 -60.31 6.36 39.11
N CYS A 24 -61.24 6.98 39.80
CA CYS A 24 -61.15 7.29 41.21
C CYS A 24 -62.43 6.92 41.98
N GLY A 25 -62.39 6.88 43.31
CA GLY A 25 -63.56 6.67 44.13
C GLY A 25 -64.47 7.92 44.14
N MET A 26 -65.77 7.74 44.41
CA MET A 26 -66.74 8.84 44.51
C MET A 26 -66.32 9.93 45.51
N GLU A 27 -65.52 9.54 46.55
CA GLU A 27 -65.05 10.43 47.59
C GLU A 27 -63.96 11.44 47.07
N ALA A 28 -63.39 11.14 45.91
CA ALA A 28 -62.40 11.98 45.24
C ALA A 28 -62.98 12.88 44.16
N LEU A 29 -64.31 12.96 44.06
CA LEU A 29 -64.95 13.78 43.05
C LEU A 29 -65.84 14.82 43.78
N THR A 30 -65.81 16.05 43.27
CA THR A 30 -66.83 17.05 43.57
C THR A 30 -67.87 16.99 42.45
N ILE A 31 -69.15 16.84 42.85
CA ILE A 31 -70.25 16.67 41.91
C ILE A 31 -71.20 17.80 42.10
N ASP A 32 -71.34 18.61 41.07
CA ASP A 32 -72.40 19.65 40.99
C ASP A 32 -73.52 19.15 40.10
N VAL A 33 -74.77 19.11 40.68
CA VAL A 33 -75.92 18.72 39.92
C VAL A 33 -76.48 19.97 39.22
N LEU A 34 -76.42 19.96 37.90
CA LEU A 34 -76.81 21.09 37.08
C LEU A 34 -78.34 20.99 36.64
N LYS A 35 -78.83 19.77 36.49
CA LYS A 35 -80.17 19.47 36.17
C LYS A 35 -80.58 18.13 36.79
N GLY A 36 -81.69 18.06 37.49
CA GLY A 36 -82.22 16.84 38.10
C GLY A 36 -83.47 17.16 38.86
N ASP A 37 -84.38 16.24 38.78
CA ASP A 37 -85.67 16.26 39.56
C ASP A 37 -86.71 17.33 39.17
N ALA A 38 -87.00 17.47 37.85
CA ALA A 38 -88.22 18.04 37.40
C ALA A 38 -89.04 16.95 36.73
N GLU A 39 -90.33 16.82 37.09
CA GLU A 39 -91.23 15.70 36.74
C GLU A 39 -91.39 15.40 35.25
N GLU A 40 -90.77 16.11 34.30
CA GLU A 40 -90.92 15.94 32.85
C GLU A 40 -89.66 15.51 32.09
N ASP A 41 -88.44 15.63 32.65
CA ASP A 41 -87.17 15.24 31.97
C ASP A 41 -86.44 14.17 32.79
N LYS A 42 -86.44 12.93 32.27
CA LYS A 42 -85.81 11.76 32.91
C LYS A 42 -84.25 11.71 32.80
N GLU A 43 -83.61 12.84 32.63
CA GLU A 43 -82.17 12.86 32.51
C GLU A 43 -81.50 13.72 33.58
N TRP A 44 -80.57 13.08 34.33
CA TRP A 44 -79.69 13.77 35.27
C TRP A 44 -78.48 14.28 34.57
N PHE A 45 -78.15 15.57 34.78
CA PHE A 45 -77.03 16.24 34.23
C PHE A 45 -76.14 16.72 35.37
N ILE A 46 -74.91 16.13 35.49
CA ILE A 46 -73.98 16.45 36.54
C ILE A 46 -72.69 16.94 35.97
N LEU A 47 -72.01 17.88 36.64
CA LEU A 47 -70.61 18.23 36.43
C LEU A 47 -69.83 17.51 37.52
N ALA A 48 -68.94 16.62 37.09
CA ALA A 48 -67.99 15.96 38.00
C ALA A 48 -66.64 16.58 37.86
N ILE A 49 -66.07 16.99 38.95
CA ILE A 49 -64.74 17.62 39.05
C ILE A 49 -63.87 16.72 39.92
N GLU A 50 -62.70 16.37 39.42
CA GLU A 50 -61.65 15.60 40.17
C GLU A 50 -61.11 16.43 41.34
N GLY A 51 -61.35 15.99 42.59
CA GLY A 51 -60.87 16.62 43.82
C GLY A 51 -61.98 16.86 44.85
N THR A 52 -61.67 17.05 46.12
CA THR A 52 -62.57 17.33 47.21
C THR A 52 -63.01 18.80 47.21
N PRO A 53 -64.17 19.19 47.79
CA PRO A 53 -64.61 20.58 47.85
C PRO A 53 -63.63 21.59 48.46
N ALA A 54 -62.72 21.15 49.32
CA ALA A 54 -61.68 22.00 49.91
C ALA A 54 -60.53 22.34 48.95
N SER A 55 -60.41 21.61 47.87
CA SER A 55 -59.37 21.82 46.83
C SER A 55 -59.89 22.57 45.56
N ASN A 56 -61.13 22.92 45.51
CA ASN A 56 -61.81 23.46 44.36
C ASN A 56 -61.61 24.95 44.08
N ASN A 57 -60.75 25.63 44.81
CA ASN A 57 -60.38 26.99 44.46
C ASN A 57 -59.49 27.13 43.21
N ASN A 58 -58.96 26.00 42.71
CA ASN A 58 -58.14 25.97 41.51
C ASN A 58 -58.74 24.98 40.49
N MET A 59 -59.33 25.44 39.41
CA MET A 59 -59.94 24.65 38.36
C MET A 59 -59.33 25.09 37.02
N ASN A 60 -58.89 24.12 36.25
CA ASN A 60 -58.42 24.40 34.89
C ASN A 60 -59.62 24.75 33.99
N ALA A 61 -59.37 25.59 32.99
CA ALA A 61 -60.37 25.86 31.98
C ALA A 61 -60.75 24.57 31.21
N PHE A 62 -62.00 24.42 30.90
CA PHE A 62 -62.52 23.29 30.10
C PHE A 62 -63.68 23.75 29.23
N TYR A 63 -64.07 22.91 28.25
CA TYR A 63 -65.12 23.20 27.31
C TYR A 63 -66.02 21.96 27.05
N ASN A 64 -67.26 22.22 26.60
CA ASN A 64 -68.17 21.21 26.11
C ASN A 64 -68.77 21.61 24.77
N VAL A 65 -68.97 20.60 23.89
CA VAL A 65 -69.64 20.77 22.60
C VAL A 65 -71.02 20.06 22.66
N PHE A 66 -72.07 20.79 22.38
CA PHE A 66 -73.45 20.27 22.39
C PHE A 66 -74.02 20.26 20.99
N TYR A 67 -74.66 19.16 20.63
CA TYR A 67 -75.36 18.99 19.37
C TYR A 67 -76.89 19.08 19.64
N GLU A 68 -77.49 20.17 19.24
CA GLU A 68 -78.90 20.44 19.47
C GLU A 68 -79.70 20.51 18.16
N SER A 69 -81.01 20.52 18.27
CA SER A 69 -81.93 20.50 17.10
C SER A 69 -81.78 21.72 16.18
N ASP A 70 -81.23 22.81 16.67
CA ASP A 70 -81.11 24.08 15.96
C ASP A 70 -79.60 24.47 15.65
N GLY A 71 -78.64 23.71 16.16
CA GLY A 71 -77.25 23.98 15.90
C GLY A 71 -76.24 23.26 16.79
N VAL A 72 -74.93 23.47 16.53
CA VAL A 72 -73.84 23.03 17.39
C VAL A 72 -73.43 24.20 18.27
N TYR A 73 -73.34 23.92 19.56
CA TYR A 73 -72.99 24.93 20.56
C TYR A 73 -71.66 24.56 21.27
N LEU A 74 -70.84 25.58 21.54
CA LEU A 74 -69.66 25.49 22.38
C LEU A 74 -69.92 26.27 23.68
N GLU A 75 -69.57 25.66 24.77
CA GLU A 75 -69.59 26.28 26.10
C GLU A 75 -68.25 26.18 26.72
N ILE A 76 -67.66 27.29 27.17
CA ILE A 76 -66.30 27.37 27.73
C ILE A 76 -66.45 27.81 29.18
N TYR A 77 -65.76 27.11 30.06
CA TYR A 77 -65.54 27.42 31.46
C TYR A 77 -64.14 27.83 31.69
N HIS A 78 -63.92 29.08 32.10
CA HIS A 78 -62.58 29.59 32.35
C HIS A 78 -62.00 29.04 33.64
N GLU A 79 -60.66 29.07 33.73
CA GLU A 79 -59.94 28.65 34.89
C GLU A 79 -60.30 29.43 36.14
N ARG A 80 -60.19 28.82 37.30
CA ARG A 80 -60.35 29.45 38.59
C ARG A 80 -59.13 29.28 39.45
N GLY A 81 -58.75 30.33 40.18
CA GLY A 81 -57.56 30.32 41.05
C GLY A 81 -56.25 30.19 40.27
N ALA A 82 -55.50 29.16 40.59
CA ALA A 82 -54.24 28.82 39.89
C ALA A 82 -54.44 27.70 38.86
N GLY A 83 -55.63 27.55 38.29
CA GLY A 83 -55.86 26.58 37.20
C GLY A 83 -55.22 27.00 35.89
N ASP A 84 -55.01 26.03 34.99
CA ASP A 84 -54.48 26.26 33.65
C ASP A 84 -55.52 26.94 32.75
N GLU A 85 -55.05 27.88 31.92
CA GLU A 85 -55.87 28.52 30.90
C GLU A 85 -56.32 27.51 29.82
N LEU A 86 -57.35 27.89 29.06
CA LEU A 86 -57.85 27.07 27.97
C LEU A 86 -56.78 26.88 26.88
N ASP A 87 -56.41 25.65 26.61
CA ASP A 87 -55.58 25.32 25.43
C ASP A 87 -56.44 25.46 24.16
N ARG A 88 -56.30 26.62 23.53
CA ARG A 88 -57.02 26.98 22.30
C ARG A 88 -56.65 26.09 21.13
N ALA A 89 -55.40 25.62 21.08
CA ALA A 89 -54.92 24.71 20.02
C ALA A 89 -55.62 23.34 20.16
N ALA A 90 -55.69 22.82 21.39
CA ALA A 90 -56.38 21.58 21.68
C ALA A 90 -57.89 21.69 21.40
N LEU A 91 -58.51 22.81 21.75
CA LEU A 91 -59.93 23.06 21.40
C LEU A 91 -60.14 23.03 19.88
N MET A 92 -59.36 23.79 19.12
CA MET A 92 -59.50 23.81 17.66
C MET A 92 -59.25 22.46 17.04
N GLN A 93 -58.26 21.72 17.51
CA GLN A 93 -58.00 20.36 17.07
C GLN A 93 -59.17 19.40 17.35
N HIS A 94 -59.79 19.53 18.53
CA HIS A 94 -60.98 18.77 18.88
C HIS A 94 -62.16 19.06 17.93
N LEU A 95 -62.47 20.35 17.68
CA LEU A 95 -63.55 20.74 16.78
C LEU A 95 -63.34 20.28 15.33
N VAL A 96 -62.10 20.32 14.85
CA VAL A 96 -61.72 19.79 13.53
C VAL A 96 -61.91 18.27 13.47
N ARG A 97 -61.49 17.53 14.50
CA ARG A 97 -61.66 16.07 14.57
C ARG A 97 -63.14 15.68 14.64
N LYS A 98 -64.00 16.50 15.27
CA LYS A 98 -65.44 16.38 15.26
C LYS A 98 -66.12 16.61 13.89
N LYS A 99 -65.33 17.00 12.87
CA LYS A 99 -65.75 17.29 11.49
C LYS A 99 -67.01 18.24 11.46
N ILE A 100 -66.99 19.27 12.32
CA ILE A 100 -68.05 20.26 12.34
C ILE A 100 -68.04 21.04 11.02
N VAL A 101 -69.10 20.93 10.24
CA VAL A 101 -69.23 21.60 8.95
C VAL A 101 -69.64 23.06 9.17
N GLU A 102 -69.05 23.97 8.38
CA GLU A 102 -69.29 25.42 8.48
C GLU A 102 -68.99 26.00 9.87
N LEU A 103 -67.93 25.55 10.50
CA LEU A 103 -67.46 26.06 11.80
C LEU A 103 -67.22 27.57 11.74
N SER A 104 -67.92 28.35 12.56
CA SER A 104 -67.65 29.78 12.71
C SER A 104 -66.44 30.03 13.59
N ILE A 105 -65.25 30.18 12.95
CA ILE A 105 -63.99 30.45 13.65
C ILE A 105 -64.09 31.73 14.48
N SER A 106 -64.77 32.78 13.97
CA SER A 106 -64.94 34.04 14.67
C SER A 106 -65.79 33.87 15.96
N SER A 107 -66.82 32.99 15.93
CA SER A 107 -67.58 32.67 17.11
C SER A 107 -66.73 31.94 18.15
N VAL A 108 -65.92 30.95 17.74
CA VAL A 108 -65.04 30.23 18.65
C VAL A 108 -63.98 31.15 19.28
N GLN A 109 -63.39 32.05 18.51
CA GLN A 109 -62.41 33.03 19.02
C GLN A 109 -63.08 34.02 20.01
N SER A 110 -64.21 34.52 19.71
CA SER A 110 -64.91 35.50 20.57
C SER A 110 -65.34 34.92 21.93
N ILE A 111 -65.69 33.64 22.00
CA ILE A 111 -66.01 32.96 23.26
C ILE A 111 -64.77 32.72 24.10
N SER A 112 -63.70 32.33 23.47
CA SER A 112 -62.42 32.06 24.15
C SER A 112 -61.78 33.30 24.82
N GLU A 113 -62.30 34.48 24.51
CA GLU A 113 -61.75 35.75 25.01
C GLU A 113 -62.62 36.45 26.05
N LYS A 114 -63.90 36.18 26.13
CA LYS A 114 -64.80 37.16 26.79
C LYS A 114 -65.92 36.69 27.70
N SER A 115 -66.40 35.43 27.75
CA SER A 115 -67.50 35.08 28.66
C SER A 115 -67.72 33.59 28.89
N GLU A 116 -68.09 33.25 30.12
CA GLU A 116 -68.78 32.02 30.41
C GLU A 116 -70.14 32.10 29.68
N GLY A 117 -70.46 31.16 28.83
CA GLY A 117 -71.70 31.10 28.09
C GLY A 117 -71.69 30.18 26.90
N ARG A 118 -72.84 29.80 26.54
CA ARG A 118 -73.14 28.86 25.45
C ARG A 118 -73.32 29.62 24.14
N THR A 119 -72.46 29.35 23.16
CA THR A 119 -72.52 30.05 21.87
C THR A 119 -72.63 29.06 20.71
N ARG A 120 -73.50 29.36 19.75
CA ARG A 120 -73.67 28.57 18.55
C ARG A 120 -72.45 28.74 17.64
N ILE A 121 -71.76 27.62 17.30
CA ILE A 121 -70.54 27.60 16.49
C ILE A 121 -70.78 27.04 15.08
N ALA A 122 -71.89 26.28 14.87
CA ALA A 122 -72.18 25.73 13.55
C ALA A 122 -73.67 25.45 13.41
N MET A 123 -74.12 25.17 12.17
CA MET A 123 -75.47 24.67 11.88
C MET A 123 -75.69 23.29 12.49
N THR A 124 -76.98 22.87 12.54
CA THR A 124 -77.34 21.54 13.05
C THR A 124 -76.72 20.43 12.21
N GLN A 125 -76.15 19.47 12.87
CA GLN A 125 -75.57 18.31 12.27
C GLN A 125 -75.46 17.16 13.26
N THR A 126 -75.31 15.93 12.74
CA THR A 126 -75.11 14.74 13.57
C THR A 126 -73.75 14.74 14.22
N GLU A 127 -73.68 14.39 15.49
CA GLU A 127 -72.39 14.25 16.17
C GLU A 127 -71.49 13.19 15.50
N HIS A 128 -70.30 13.59 15.20
CA HIS A 128 -69.24 12.67 14.69
C HIS A 128 -68.35 12.25 15.85
N THR A 129 -68.41 10.98 16.25
CA THR A 129 -67.51 10.38 17.19
C THR A 129 -66.18 10.00 16.45
N TYR A 130 -65.07 10.59 16.82
CA TYR A 130 -63.83 10.25 16.18
C TYR A 130 -63.08 9.16 16.94
N GLY A 131 -62.47 8.27 16.17
CA GLY A 131 -61.60 7.22 16.69
C GLY A 131 -60.18 7.72 17.01
N GLU A 132 -59.32 6.81 17.41
CA GLU A 132 -57.89 7.07 17.49
C GLU A 132 -57.37 7.54 16.14
N ASP A 133 -56.44 8.47 16.16
CA ASP A 133 -55.74 8.95 14.98
C ASP A 133 -54.25 9.15 15.31
N MET A 134 -53.48 9.47 14.32
CA MET A 134 -52.04 9.69 14.48
C MET A 134 -51.63 10.96 13.74
N SER A 135 -50.93 11.83 14.43
CA SER A 135 -50.23 12.94 13.80
C SER A 135 -48.78 12.56 13.52
N VAL A 136 -48.26 12.98 12.37
CA VAL A 136 -46.88 12.71 11.95
C VAL A 136 -46.22 14.02 11.67
N GLU A 137 -45.03 14.18 12.20
CA GLU A 137 -44.14 15.31 11.96
C GLU A 137 -42.80 14.82 11.42
N VAL A 138 -42.42 15.29 10.26
CA VAL A 138 -41.12 15.00 9.67
C VAL A 138 -40.15 16.07 10.11
N ALA A 139 -39.01 15.67 10.65
CA ALA A 139 -37.93 16.58 11.03
C ALA A 139 -37.49 17.43 9.84
N SER A 140 -37.07 18.67 10.10
CA SER A 140 -36.68 19.62 9.06
C SER A 140 -35.48 19.18 8.22
N ASP A 141 -34.65 18.30 8.76
CA ASP A 141 -33.49 17.67 8.10
C ASP A 141 -33.87 16.38 7.34
N GLU A 142 -35.15 15.97 7.43
CA GLU A 142 -35.68 14.74 6.84
C GLU A 142 -34.99 13.44 7.32
N LEU A 143 -34.27 13.48 8.44
CA LEU A 143 -33.54 12.30 8.95
C LEU A 143 -34.42 11.40 9.81
N SER A 144 -35.52 11.92 10.34
CA SER A 144 -36.46 11.15 11.15
C SER A 144 -37.90 11.63 10.96
N ALA A 145 -38.85 10.77 11.27
CA ALA A 145 -40.26 11.14 11.40
C ALA A 145 -40.77 10.70 12.76
N THR A 146 -41.42 11.63 13.44
CA THR A 146 -42.02 11.45 14.77
C THR A 146 -43.50 11.34 14.63
N ALA A 147 -44.13 10.38 15.28
CA ALA A 147 -45.55 10.21 15.34
C ALA A 147 -46.07 10.38 16.77
N ARG A 148 -47.25 10.88 16.89
CA ARG A 148 -47.99 10.98 18.17
C ARG A 148 -49.36 10.35 18.01
N LEU A 149 -49.71 9.47 18.90
CA LEU A 149 -51.03 8.86 18.94
C LEU A 149 -52.03 9.87 19.56
N LEU A 150 -53.15 10.11 18.87
CA LEU A 150 -54.19 11.02 19.32
C LEU A 150 -55.33 10.23 19.93
N ALA A 151 -55.72 10.57 21.16
CA ALA A 151 -56.75 9.87 21.88
C ALA A 151 -58.11 9.89 21.14
N PRO A 152 -58.87 8.78 21.15
CA PRO A 152 -60.24 8.74 20.65
C PRO A 152 -61.19 9.37 21.65
N GLU A 153 -62.40 9.69 21.20
CA GLU A 153 -63.49 9.93 22.11
C GLU A 153 -64.04 8.65 22.74
N PRO A 154 -64.77 8.77 23.82
CA PRO A 154 -65.48 7.60 24.38
C PRO A 154 -66.39 6.93 23.30
N GLY A 155 -66.08 5.65 23.02
CA GLY A 155 -66.74 4.90 21.94
C GLY A 155 -66.09 4.99 20.57
N GLY A 156 -65.03 5.77 20.43
CA GLY A 156 -64.22 5.85 19.21
C GLY A 156 -63.41 4.57 18.96
N MET A 157 -63.27 4.19 17.68
CA MET A 157 -62.53 2.98 17.30
C MET A 157 -61.01 3.17 17.41
N PRO A 158 -60.26 2.11 17.79
CA PRO A 158 -58.80 2.15 17.78
C PRO A 158 -58.25 2.28 16.36
N ILE A 159 -57.11 2.96 16.21
CA ILE A 159 -56.46 3.09 14.93
C ILE A 159 -55.91 1.73 14.45
N LYS A 160 -56.10 1.45 13.17
CA LYS A 160 -55.53 0.28 12.52
C LYS A 160 -54.15 0.64 11.98
N ILE A 161 -53.22 -0.36 11.94
CA ILE A 161 -51.89 -0.17 11.43
C ILE A 161 -51.85 0.33 9.99
N GLU A 162 -52.82 -0.07 9.17
CA GLU A 162 -52.96 0.44 7.79
C GLU A 162 -53.29 1.94 7.75
N THR A 163 -54.14 2.41 8.66
CA THR A 163 -54.45 3.83 8.78
C THR A 163 -53.21 4.62 9.24
N ALA A 164 -52.44 4.07 10.18
CA ALA A 164 -51.18 4.68 10.63
C ALA A 164 -50.16 4.78 9.50
N LYS A 165 -50.01 3.74 8.67
CA LYS A 165 -49.19 3.80 7.45
C LYS A 165 -49.65 4.86 6.46
N ASN A 166 -50.96 4.99 6.27
CA ASN A 166 -51.50 6.03 5.40
C ASN A 166 -51.18 7.42 5.93
N ARG A 167 -51.25 7.64 7.26
CA ARG A 167 -50.83 8.92 7.87
C ARG A 167 -49.35 9.23 7.64
N LEU A 168 -48.47 8.21 7.72
CA LEU A 168 -47.05 8.37 7.38
C LEU A 168 -46.90 8.75 5.91
N ALA A 169 -47.62 8.08 5.01
CA ALA A 169 -47.57 8.38 3.58
C ALA A 169 -48.10 9.78 3.26
N GLU A 170 -49.21 10.20 3.90
CA GLU A 170 -49.78 11.56 3.78
C GLU A 170 -48.81 12.64 4.25
N ALA A 171 -47.99 12.34 5.29
CA ALA A 171 -46.90 13.22 5.75
C ALA A 171 -45.67 13.20 4.85
N GLY A 172 -45.69 12.36 3.80
CA GLY A 172 -44.56 12.21 2.86
C GLY A 172 -43.48 11.26 3.33
N VAL A 173 -43.72 10.41 4.32
CA VAL A 173 -42.77 9.38 4.77
C VAL A 173 -42.93 8.16 3.87
N SER A 174 -41.85 7.85 3.10
CA SER A 174 -41.82 6.75 2.14
C SER A 174 -40.71 5.75 2.40
N HIS A 175 -39.77 6.10 3.27
CA HIS A 175 -38.56 5.28 3.54
C HIS A 175 -38.26 5.18 5.04
N GLY A 176 -37.67 4.07 5.45
CA GLY A 176 -37.15 3.88 6.80
C GLY A 176 -38.18 3.75 7.92
N ILE A 177 -39.43 3.39 7.61
CA ILE A 177 -40.47 3.18 8.61
C ILE A 177 -40.14 1.98 9.47
N ASP A 178 -40.00 2.21 10.78
CA ASP A 178 -39.84 1.13 11.75
C ASP A 178 -41.21 0.57 12.17
N MET A 179 -41.48 -0.64 11.67
CA MET A 179 -42.77 -1.31 11.95
C MET A 179 -42.92 -1.74 13.41
N VAL A 180 -41.80 -1.96 14.10
CA VAL A 180 -41.83 -2.35 15.52
C VAL A 180 -42.21 -1.14 16.35
N ASP A 181 -41.55 -0.01 16.14
CA ASP A 181 -41.85 1.24 16.85
C ASP A 181 -43.24 1.76 16.54
N LEU A 182 -43.68 1.65 15.29
CA LEU A 182 -45.03 2.01 14.90
C LEU A 182 -46.09 1.13 15.60
N THR A 183 -45.86 -0.17 15.68
CA THR A 183 -46.76 -1.10 16.38
C THR A 183 -46.76 -0.83 17.87
N MET A 184 -45.57 -0.63 18.47
CA MET A 184 -45.45 -0.28 19.88
C MET A 184 -46.18 1.03 20.22
N LEU A 185 -46.09 2.05 19.37
CA LEU A 185 -46.81 3.31 19.55
C LEU A 185 -48.31 3.09 19.60
N ILE A 186 -48.85 2.27 18.70
CA ILE A 186 -50.31 1.98 18.63
C ILE A 186 -50.75 1.13 19.84
N GLU A 187 -49.95 0.19 20.29
CA GLU A 187 -50.29 -0.73 21.39
C GLU A 187 -50.11 -0.10 22.77
N SER A 188 -49.16 0.81 22.96
CA SER A 188 -48.85 1.45 24.26
C SER A 188 -50.01 2.30 24.78
N LYS A 189 -50.85 2.83 23.89
CA LYS A 189 -51.93 3.77 24.22
C LYS A 189 -51.47 5.02 25.00
N GLU A 190 -50.17 5.37 24.77
CA GLU A 190 -49.58 6.61 25.29
C GLU A 190 -49.94 7.75 24.34
N TYR A 191 -50.97 8.51 24.69
CA TYR A 191 -51.45 9.57 23.81
C TYR A 191 -50.62 10.85 23.95
N ASN A 192 -50.46 11.56 22.83
CA ASN A 192 -49.72 12.82 22.67
C ASN A 192 -48.20 12.73 22.96
N GLU A 193 -47.67 11.57 23.31
CA GLU A 193 -46.25 11.38 23.46
C GLU A 193 -45.56 11.21 22.09
N PRO A 194 -44.49 11.97 21.79
CA PRO A 194 -43.82 11.87 20.54
C PRO A 194 -42.92 10.62 20.51
N LYS A 195 -43.03 9.80 19.47
CA LYS A 195 -42.17 8.65 19.24
C LYS A 195 -41.65 8.66 17.82
N VAL A 196 -40.35 8.43 17.66
CA VAL A 196 -39.75 8.31 16.33
C VAL A 196 -40.20 6.97 15.72
N VAL A 197 -40.75 7.01 14.52
CA VAL A 197 -41.28 5.83 13.81
C VAL A 197 -40.67 5.60 12.43
N ALA A 198 -39.84 6.52 12.00
CA ALA A 198 -39.07 6.32 10.77
C ALA A 198 -37.70 6.99 10.89
N HIS A 199 -36.69 6.34 10.30
CA HIS A 199 -35.30 6.79 10.27
C HIS A 199 -34.77 6.80 8.84
N ALA A 200 -34.00 7.83 8.51
CA ALA A 200 -33.24 7.87 7.27
C ALA A 200 -32.15 6.80 7.25
N THR A 201 -31.80 6.33 6.06
CA THR A 201 -30.59 5.54 5.87
C THR A 201 -29.42 6.50 5.68
N ALA A 202 -28.43 6.43 6.57
CA ALA A 202 -27.23 7.28 6.47
C ALA A 202 -26.44 6.95 5.20
N PRO A 203 -25.83 7.96 4.55
CA PRO A 203 -24.91 7.70 3.45
C PRO A 203 -23.64 6.99 3.94
N THR A 204 -23.09 6.11 3.12
CA THR A 204 -21.76 5.54 3.33
C THR A 204 -20.77 6.40 2.59
N GLU A 205 -19.84 7.02 3.32
CA GLU A 205 -18.83 7.86 2.72
C GLU A 205 -17.82 7.04 1.89
N GLY A 206 -17.25 7.67 0.87
CA GLY A 206 -16.22 7.07 0.06
C GLY A 206 -14.89 7.01 0.79
N GLU A 207 -14.07 6.03 0.46
CA GLU A 207 -12.72 5.88 0.98
C GLU A 207 -11.73 6.66 0.10
N ASP A 208 -10.79 7.37 0.73
CA ASP A 208 -9.72 8.07 0.04
C ASP A 208 -8.77 7.07 -0.64
N GLY A 209 -8.28 7.43 -1.81
CA GLY A 209 -7.20 6.73 -2.47
C GLY A 209 -5.91 6.80 -1.66
N LYS A 210 -5.15 5.70 -1.62
CA LYS A 210 -3.91 5.58 -0.83
C LYS A 210 -2.77 5.09 -1.70
N LEU A 211 -1.55 5.45 -1.31
CA LEU A 211 -0.32 4.89 -1.86
C LEU A 211 0.22 3.84 -0.89
N ILE A 212 0.51 2.67 -1.42
CA ILE A 212 1.16 1.59 -0.70
C ILE A 212 2.56 1.44 -1.29
N PHE A 213 3.58 1.78 -0.51
CA PHE A 213 4.97 1.63 -0.91
C PHE A 213 5.44 0.20 -0.60
N HIS A 214 6.09 -0.46 -1.56
CA HIS A 214 6.65 -1.80 -1.43
C HIS A 214 8.16 -1.77 -1.10
N PHE A 215 8.67 -0.63 -0.72
CA PHE A 215 10.01 -0.42 -0.19
C PHE A 215 9.93 0.49 1.04
N SER A 216 10.98 0.48 1.88
CA SER A 216 11.01 1.35 3.05
C SER A 216 11.16 2.81 2.63
N THR A 217 10.31 3.67 3.17
CA THR A 217 10.38 5.13 2.97
C THR A 217 11.12 5.84 4.10
N ASP A 218 11.64 5.08 5.09
CA ASP A 218 12.36 5.63 6.23
C ASP A 218 13.75 6.14 5.79
N GLU A 219 14.20 7.20 6.41
CA GLU A 219 15.55 7.71 6.22
C GLU A 219 16.57 6.66 6.67
N ARG A 220 17.53 6.32 5.77
CA ARG A 220 18.61 5.39 6.08
C ARG A 220 19.63 6.05 6.98
N THR A 221 19.88 5.46 8.12
CA THR A 221 20.82 5.99 9.13
C THR A 221 22.25 5.48 8.94
N GLY A 222 22.51 4.61 7.94
CA GLY A 222 23.79 3.96 7.77
C GLY A 222 24.15 3.03 8.94
N ALA A 223 23.15 2.40 9.53
CA ALA A 223 23.37 1.44 10.60
C ALA A 223 24.10 0.19 10.07
N PRO A 224 25.03 -0.40 10.85
CA PRO A 224 25.70 -1.63 10.48
C PRO A 224 24.71 -2.80 10.32
N VAL A 225 24.93 -3.65 9.32
CA VAL A 225 24.07 -4.79 9.01
C VAL A 225 24.34 -5.94 9.98
N GLU A 226 23.28 -6.50 10.57
CA GLU A 226 23.35 -7.67 11.44
C GLU A 226 23.48 -8.95 10.59
N ILE A 227 24.61 -9.65 10.74
CA ILE A 227 24.87 -10.93 10.08
C ILE A 227 24.54 -12.05 11.05
N GLY A 228 23.30 -12.51 11.11
CA GLY A 228 22.84 -13.68 11.89
C GLY A 228 23.72 -14.18 13.05
N GLY A 229 23.10 -14.63 14.15
CA GLY A 229 23.81 -15.11 15.34
C GLY A 229 24.39 -14.02 16.24
N GLY A 230 23.84 -12.79 16.20
CA GLY A 230 24.27 -11.68 17.08
C GLY A 230 25.59 -11.04 16.67
N ARG A 231 26.08 -11.29 15.46
CA ARG A 231 27.27 -10.63 14.90
C ARG A 231 26.85 -9.48 14.01
N VAL A 232 27.48 -8.33 14.19
CA VAL A 232 27.26 -7.12 13.40
C VAL A 232 28.47 -6.87 12.50
N ASP A 233 28.21 -6.68 11.20
CA ASP A 233 29.26 -6.23 10.27
C ASP A 233 29.31 -4.70 10.23
N TYR A 234 30.27 -4.13 10.91
CA TYR A 234 30.50 -2.69 10.94
C TYR A 234 31.03 -2.11 9.62
N ARG A 235 31.33 -2.96 8.65
CA ARG A 235 31.86 -2.54 7.34
C ARG A 235 30.79 -2.51 6.26
N THR A 236 29.64 -3.16 6.49
CA THR A 236 28.50 -3.12 5.57
C THR A 236 27.40 -2.29 6.21
N LEU A 237 27.13 -1.13 5.62
CA LEU A 237 26.17 -0.15 6.12
C LEU A 237 24.93 -0.14 5.23
N ASP A 238 23.77 0.07 5.85
CA ASP A 238 22.48 0.20 5.16
C ASP A 238 22.30 1.63 4.64
N LEU A 239 22.95 1.96 3.50
CA LEU A 239 22.99 3.32 2.95
C LEU A 239 21.98 3.56 1.82
N PHE A 240 21.48 2.53 1.17
CA PHE A 240 20.56 2.64 0.05
C PHE A 240 19.59 1.46 -0.01
N ILE A 241 18.50 1.62 -0.73
CA ILE A 241 17.51 0.57 -0.95
C ILE A 241 17.73 -0.01 -2.36
N PRO A 242 18.27 -1.23 -2.47
CA PRO A 242 18.46 -1.86 -3.77
C PRO A 242 17.13 -2.25 -4.39
N VAL A 243 17.02 -2.12 -5.70
CA VAL A 243 15.87 -2.57 -6.49
C VAL A 243 16.37 -3.21 -7.78
N VAL A 244 15.64 -4.24 -8.22
CA VAL A 244 15.91 -4.92 -9.50
C VAL A 244 14.95 -4.38 -10.57
N GLU A 245 15.31 -4.55 -11.84
CA GLU A 245 14.45 -4.20 -12.96
C GLU A 245 13.11 -4.95 -12.88
N GLY A 246 12.00 -4.24 -13.11
CA GLY A 246 10.65 -4.79 -13.00
C GLY A 246 10.12 -4.93 -11.57
N GLN A 247 10.88 -4.56 -10.55
CA GLN A 247 10.42 -4.62 -9.16
C GLN A 247 9.25 -3.66 -8.93
N HIS A 248 8.22 -4.15 -8.26
CA HIS A 248 7.04 -3.36 -7.88
C HIS A 248 7.41 -2.37 -6.76
N LEU A 249 7.16 -1.07 -7.00
CA LEU A 249 7.53 0.00 -6.09
C LEU A 249 6.35 0.57 -5.33
N VAL A 250 5.25 0.86 -6.02
CA VAL A 250 4.06 1.49 -5.42
C VAL A 250 2.79 0.94 -6.03
N THR A 251 1.79 0.72 -5.17
CA THR A 251 0.40 0.52 -5.57
C THR A 251 -0.43 1.72 -5.14
N ARG A 252 -1.26 2.23 -6.04
CA ARG A 252 -2.27 3.24 -5.76
C ARG A 252 -3.65 2.59 -5.69
N THR A 253 -4.34 2.72 -4.56
CA THR A 253 -5.76 2.38 -4.48
C THR A 253 -6.59 3.56 -4.98
N ILE A 254 -7.62 3.25 -5.77
CA ILE A 254 -8.54 4.26 -6.31
C ILE A 254 -9.52 4.66 -5.20
N ALA A 255 -9.85 5.95 -5.12
CA ALA A 255 -10.89 6.43 -4.23
C ALA A 255 -12.26 5.85 -4.62
N THR A 256 -13.14 5.68 -3.64
CA THR A 256 -14.51 5.21 -3.89
C THR A 256 -15.50 6.37 -3.76
N ASP A 257 -16.58 6.32 -4.54
CA ASP A 257 -17.61 7.38 -4.50
C ASP A 257 -18.50 7.31 -3.26
N GLY A 258 -18.47 6.18 -2.52
CA GLY A 258 -19.41 5.90 -1.48
C GLY A 258 -20.83 5.59 -2.01
N VAL A 259 -21.78 5.48 -1.10
CA VAL A 259 -23.19 5.18 -1.43
C VAL A 259 -24.07 6.26 -0.84
N PRO A 260 -24.97 6.89 -1.63
CA PRO A 260 -25.89 7.87 -1.11
C PRO A 260 -26.87 7.23 -0.11
N GLY A 261 -27.19 7.96 0.95
CA GLY A 261 -28.26 7.62 1.87
C GLY A 261 -29.64 7.97 1.31
N LEU A 262 -30.69 7.65 2.06
CA LEU A 262 -32.06 8.01 1.72
C LEU A 262 -32.73 8.67 2.92
N SER A 263 -33.36 9.83 2.71
CA SER A 263 -34.15 10.50 3.74
C SER A 263 -35.47 9.74 3.99
N VAL A 264 -36.16 10.04 5.07
CA VAL A 264 -37.50 9.45 5.34
C VAL A 264 -38.53 9.77 4.26
N ARG A 265 -38.27 10.80 3.44
CA ARG A 265 -39.11 11.12 2.26
C ARG A 265 -38.67 10.38 0.99
N GLY A 266 -37.57 9.59 1.05
CA GLY A 266 -37.02 8.90 -0.10
C GLY A 266 -36.08 9.77 -0.96
N ASN A 267 -35.73 10.97 -0.51
CA ASN A 267 -34.77 11.82 -1.19
C ASN A 267 -33.33 11.32 -0.93
N PRO A 268 -32.43 11.35 -1.94
CA PRO A 268 -31.04 10.93 -1.74
C PRO A 268 -30.29 11.91 -0.84
N ILE A 269 -29.64 11.38 0.19
CA ILE A 269 -28.70 12.10 1.04
C ILE A 269 -27.31 11.92 0.43
N LYS A 270 -26.69 13.02 0.01
CA LYS A 270 -25.40 12.99 -0.66
C LYS A 270 -24.31 12.47 0.28
N GLN A 271 -23.55 11.50 -0.21
CA GLN A 271 -22.32 11.04 0.39
C GLN A 271 -21.15 11.96 0.02
N ARG A 272 -20.06 11.87 0.73
CA ARG A 272 -18.80 12.50 0.35
C ARG A 272 -17.97 11.48 -0.42
N PRO A 273 -17.61 11.76 -1.68
CA PRO A 273 -16.67 10.89 -2.39
C PRO A 273 -15.29 10.95 -1.73
N GLY A 274 -14.57 9.85 -1.77
CA GLY A 274 -13.18 9.80 -1.37
C GLY A 274 -12.32 10.68 -2.25
N LYS A 275 -11.21 11.17 -1.71
CA LYS A 275 -10.25 12.01 -2.43
C LYS A 275 -9.29 11.14 -3.23
N GLU A 276 -9.13 11.44 -4.51
CA GLU A 276 -8.13 10.79 -5.34
C GLU A 276 -6.71 11.15 -4.90
N THR A 277 -5.86 10.13 -4.82
CA THR A 277 -4.42 10.30 -4.57
C THR A 277 -3.66 10.12 -5.88
N ALA A 278 -2.85 11.12 -6.24
CA ALA A 278 -2.05 11.05 -7.46
C ALA A 278 -0.85 10.11 -7.28
N MET A 279 -0.55 9.33 -8.33
CA MET A 279 0.67 8.54 -8.39
C MET A 279 1.90 9.46 -8.40
N PRO A 280 2.95 9.19 -7.60
CA PRO A 280 4.20 9.96 -7.61
C PRO A 280 4.83 9.99 -9.00
N ARG A 281 5.58 11.05 -9.29
CA ARG A 281 6.43 11.12 -10.48
C ARG A 281 7.76 10.45 -10.19
N GLY A 282 8.50 10.10 -11.25
CA GLY A 282 9.83 9.54 -11.05
C GLY A 282 10.65 9.44 -12.33
N LYS A 283 11.95 9.14 -12.14
CA LYS A 283 12.87 8.80 -13.23
C LYS A 283 13.17 7.31 -13.17
N ASN A 284 13.36 6.69 -14.33
CA ASN A 284 13.61 5.26 -14.47
C ASN A 284 12.55 4.40 -13.74
N VAL A 285 11.27 4.79 -13.91
CA VAL A 285 10.11 4.05 -13.43
C VAL A 285 9.14 3.84 -14.59
N THR A 286 8.44 2.74 -14.57
CA THR A 286 7.38 2.39 -15.52
C THR A 286 6.05 2.25 -14.79
N PHE A 287 4.96 2.35 -15.51
CA PHE A 287 3.62 2.23 -14.97
C PHE A 287 2.85 1.15 -15.74
N ASN A 288 1.90 0.52 -15.07
CA ASN A 288 0.89 -0.26 -15.76
C ASN A 288 -0.06 0.65 -16.58
N ASP A 289 -0.90 0.05 -17.42
CA ASP A 289 -1.80 0.78 -18.32
C ASP A 289 -2.76 1.72 -17.59
N ASP A 290 -3.25 1.32 -16.41
CA ASP A 290 -4.20 2.08 -15.58
C ASP A 290 -3.51 3.09 -14.64
N ARG A 291 -2.19 3.14 -14.63
CA ARG A 291 -1.38 3.96 -13.70
C ARG A 291 -1.74 3.76 -12.22
N THR A 292 -2.08 2.54 -11.86
CA THR A 292 -2.32 2.14 -10.48
C THR A 292 -1.10 1.50 -9.84
N GLU A 293 -0.12 1.08 -10.63
CA GLU A 293 1.11 0.45 -10.17
C GLU A 293 2.34 1.08 -10.82
N MET A 294 3.41 1.16 -10.05
CA MET A 294 4.71 1.68 -10.47
C MET A 294 5.79 0.62 -10.27
N PHE A 295 6.65 0.47 -11.26
CA PHE A 295 7.74 -0.50 -11.28
C PHE A 295 9.08 0.19 -11.58
N ALA A 296 10.18 -0.42 -11.13
CA ALA A 296 11.52 0.00 -11.50
C ALA A 296 11.79 -0.32 -12.98
N ALA A 297 12.29 0.65 -13.75
CA ALA A 297 12.65 0.47 -15.15
C ALA A 297 14.08 -0.06 -15.34
N CYS A 298 14.89 -0.07 -14.28
CA CYS A 298 16.24 -0.61 -14.26
C CYS A 298 16.62 -1.06 -12.84
N ALA A 299 17.63 -1.89 -12.72
CA ALA A 299 18.25 -2.20 -11.44
C ALA A 299 19.02 -0.99 -10.89
N GLY A 300 19.18 -0.93 -9.56
CA GLY A 300 19.90 0.15 -8.89
C GLY A 300 19.39 0.45 -7.48
N MET A 301 19.31 1.71 -7.13
CA MET A 301 18.74 2.17 -5.86
C MET A 301 17.51 3.02 -6.07
N VAL A 302 16.52 2.86 -5.21
CA VAL A 302 15.33 3.71 -5.17
C VAL A 302 15.47 4.78 -4.11
N GLU A 303 15.08 6.00 -4.47
CA GLU A 303 15.01 7.16 -3.59
C GLU A 303 13.60 7.78 -3.66
N PHE A 304 13.04 8.11 -2.51
CA PHE A 304 11.79 8.85 -2.40
C PHE A 304 12.07 10.24 -1.85
N VAL A 305 12.11 11.23 -2.73
CA VAL A 305 12.44 12.61 -2.36
C VAL A 305 11.42 13.57 -2.98
N SER A 306 10.88 14.47 -2.18
CA SER A 306 9.93 15.51 -2.65
C SER A 306 8.74 14.95 -3.43
N ASN A 307 8.16 13.87 -2.96
CA ASN A 307 7.03 13.16 -3.59
C ASN A 307 7.35 12.63 -5.01
N ALA A 308 8.62 12.34 -5.27
CA ALA A 308 9.09 11.70 -6.50
C ALA A 308 9.90 10.43 -6.16
N ILE A 309 9.69 9.38 -6.95
CA ILE A 309 10.39 8.09 -6.81
C ILE A 309 11.37 7.98 -7.97
N ASN A 310 12.65 8.04 -7.66
CA ASN A 310 13.71 7.90 -8.67
C ASN A 310 14.45 6.60 -8.46
N VAL A 311 14.66 5.86 -9.54
CA VAL A 311 15.58 4.73 -9.54
C VAL A 311 16.87 5.16 -10.23
N SER A 312 18.01 4.99 -9.56
CA SER A 312 19.33 5.35 -10.08
C SER A 312 20.17 4.08 -10.28
N SER A 313 20.61 3.85 -11.51
CA SER A 313 21.59 2.80 -11.81
C SER A 313 23.03 3.19 -11.47
N VAL A 314 23.26 4.39 -10.92
CA VAL A 314 24.58 4.88 -10.52
C VAL A 314 24.57 5.33 -9.07
N TYR A 315 25.35 4.65 -8.23
CA TYR A 315 25.59 5.07 -6.86
C TYR A 315 26.75 6.04 -6.79
N LYS A 316 26.48 7.29 -6.39
CA LYS A 316 27.48 8.37 -6.32
C LYS A 316 27.91 8.65 -4.88
N ILE A 317 29.22 8.59 -4.64
CA ILE A 317 29.85 8.91 -3.36
C ILE A 317 30.68 10.16 -3.55
N THR A 318 30.36 11.24 -2.84
CA THR A 318 31.02 12.55 -2.99
C THR A 318 32.39 12.64 -2.28
N GLY A 319 32.67 11.74 -1.35
CA GLY A 319 33.91 11.68 -0.59
C GLY A 319 34.72 10.41 -0.82
N ASP A 320 35.49 10.04 0.19
CA ASP A 320 36.26 8.80 0.26
C ASP A 320 35.33 7.64 0.68
N VAL A 321 35.71 6.43 0.28
CA VAL A 321 35.12 5.20 0.83
C VAL A 321 36.00 4.76 2.01
N ASP A 322 35.49 5.00 3.21
CA ASP A 322 36.12 4.72 4.49
C ASP A 322 35.12 4.03 5.46
N MET A 323 35.39 4.03 6.75
CA MET A 323 34.52 3.41 7.76
C MET A 323 33.14 4.06 7.86
N SER A 324 32.95 5.27 7.35
CA SER A 324 31.64 5.95 7.35
C SER A 324 30.73 5.51 6.19
N VAL A 325 31.32 5.02 5.10
CA VAL A 325 30.61 4.48 3.93
C VAL A 325 30.61 2.95 3.95
N GLY A 326 31.69 2.32 4.40
CA GLY A 326 31.81 0.87 4.50
C GLY A 326 32.04 0.19 3.15
N ASN A 327 31.71 -1.11 3.12
CA ASN A 327 31.76 -1.90 1.89
C ASN A 327 30.50 -1.61 1.05
N ILE A 328 30.69 -1.67 -0.26
CA ILE A 328 29.64 -1.39 -1.23
C ILE A 328 29.42 -2.64 -2.08
N ASP A 329 28.17 -3.07 -2.18
CA ASP A 329 27.70 -4.10 -3.12
C ASP A 329 26.47 -3.52 -3.83
N PHE A 330 26.62 -3.14 -5.11
CA PHE A 330 25.62 -2.35 -5.81
C PHE A 330 25.29 -2.95 -7.20
N GLU A 331 23.99 -3.07 -7.48
CA GLU A 331 23.48 -3.44 -8.80
C GLU A 331 23.42 -2.22 -9.71
N GLY A 332 24.47 -2.03 -10.49
CA GLY A 332 24.70 -0.90 -11.38
C GLY A 332 26.14 -0.42 -11.31
N SER A 333 26.37 0.87 -11.57
CA SER A 333 27.69 1.49 -11.56
C SER A 333 27.96 2.26 -10.26
N VAL A 334 29.21 2.23 -9.78
CA VAL A 334 29.66 2.98 -8.59
C VAL A 334 30.61 4.09 -9.00
N HIS A 335 30.33 5.30 -8.57
CA HIS A 335 31.15 6.47 -8.81
C HIS A 335 31.60 7.10 -7.50
N VAL A 336 32.90 7.01 -7.20
CA VAL A 336 33.52 7.59 -6.01
C VAL A 336 34.33 8.81 -6.43
N SER A 337 33.99 10.00 -5.92
CA SER A 337 34.74 11.22 -6.24
C SER A 337 36.08 11.31 -5.52
N GLY A 338 36.19 10.71 -4.36
CA GLY A 338 37.41 10.61 -3.55
C GLY A 338 38.21 9.33 -3.78
N SER A 339 38.82 8.84 -2.72
CA SER A 339 39.71 7.66 -2.68
C SER A 339 39.05 6.49 -1.96
N VAL A 340 39.55 5.26 -2.17
CA VAL A 340 39.11 4.06 -1.44
C VAL A 340 40.20 3.69 -0.43
N ARG A 341 39.84 3.70 0.85
CA ARG A 341 40.73 3.42 1.96
C ARG A 341 40.95 1.93 2.18
N SER A 342 42.00 1.61 2.88
CA SER A 342 42.45 0.23 3.11
C SER A 342 41.37 -0.65 3.76
N GLY A 343 41.26 -1.88 3.26
CA GLY A 343 40.40 -2.92 3.83
C GLY A 343 38.94 -2.86 3.38
N HIS A 344 38.56 -1.91 2.51
CA HIS A 344 37.22 -1.82 1.94
C HIS A 344 37.07 -2.60 0.63
N THR A 345 35.86 -3.02 0.34
CA THR A 345 35.50 -3.73 -0.89
C THR A 345 34.36 -2.97 -1.59
N ILE A 346 34.52 -2.73 -2.87
CA ILE A 346 33.49 -2.20 -3.75
C ILE A 346 33.17 -3.26 -4.80
N LYS A 347 31.93 -3.67 -4.86
CA LYS A 347 31.40 -4.53 -5.92
C LYS A 347 30.31 -3.76 -6.69
N ALA A 348 30.37 -3.87 -8.01
CA ALA A 348 29.37 -3.31 -8.91
C ALA A 348 29.08 -4.32 -10.03
N THR A 349 27.81 -4.44 -10.42
CA THR A 349 27.47 -5.31 -11.57
C THR A 349 27.95 -4.71 -12.89
N ASP A 350 27.99 -3.37 -12.98
CA ASP A 350 28.49 -2.64 -14.15
C ASP A 350 29.90 -2.10 -13.92
N GLY A 351 30.07 -0.78 -13.94
CA GLY A 351 31.40 -0.15 -13.86
C GLY A 351 31.70 0.48 -12.50
N ILE A 352 33.01 0.67 -12.26
CA ILE A 352 33.49 1.42 -11.09
C ILE A 352 34.37 2.56 -11.58
N ASN A 353 34.09 3.79 -11.13
CA ASN A 353 34.91 4.97 -11.42
C ASN A 353 35.37 5.61 -10.11
N ILE A 354 36.70 5.70 -9.91
CA ILE A 354 37.31 6.29 -8.72
C ILE A 354 38.06 7.54 -9.13
N GLY A 355 37.66 8.70 -8.58
CA GLY A 355 38.30 9.99 -8.84
C GLY A 355 39.67 10.16 -8.17
N GLY A 356 39.88 9.51 -7.03
CA GLY A 356 41.12 9.49 -6.25
C GLY A 356 41.97 8.22 -6.44
N GLY A 357 42.68 7.82 -5.39
CA GLY A 357 43.51 6.62 -5.33
C GLY A 357 42.81 5.46 -4.58
N VAL A 358 43.44 4.30 -4.61
CA VAL A 358 42.99 3.07 -3.94
C VAL A 358 44.11 2.56 -3.03
N GLU A 359 43.80 2.36 -1.76
CA GLU A 359 44.75 1.86 -0.75
C GLU A 359 44.34 0.46 -0.30
N ALA A 360 45.14 -0.57 -0.61
CA ALA A 360 44.94 -1.95 -0.14
C ALA A 360 43.46 -2.39 -0.04
N ALA A 361 42.65 -2.03 -1.05
CA ALA A 361 41.23 -2.30 -1.14
C ALA A 361 40.92 -3.24 -2.31
N LYS A 362 39.71 -3.80 -2.32
CA LYS A 362 39.26 -4.72 -3.36
C LYS A 362 38.16 -4.05 -4.21
N LEU A 363 38.39 -3.98 -5.54
CA LEU A 363 37.41 -3.50 -6.52
C LEU A 363 36.97 -4.65 -7.41
N ILE A 364 35.67 -4.89 -7.55
CA ILE A 364 35.11 -5.94 -8.40
C ILE A 364 34.01 -5.31 -9.24
N ALA A 365 34.14 -5.38 -10.57
CA ALA A 365 33.10 -4.90 -11.49
C ALA A 365 32.81 -5.92 -12.59
N GLY A 366 31.54 -6.05 -12.97
CA GLY A 366 31.18 -6.81 -14.19
C GLY A 366 31.57 -6.08 -15.47
N GLY A 367 31.66 -4.74 -15.44
CA GLY A 367 32.11 -3.88 -16.53
C GLY A 367 33.49 -3.30 -16.34
N ASN A 368 33.66 -2.03 -16.74
CA ASN A 368 34.96 -1.34 -16.73
C ASN A 368 35.29 -0.75 -15.36
N ILE A 369 36.60 -0.71 -15.03
CA ILE A 369 37.07 -0.02 -13.83
C ILE A 369 38.03 1.10 -14.25
N GLU A 370 37.74 2.32 -13.85
CA GLU A 370 38.57 3.49 -14.03
C GLU A 370 39.03 4.04 -12.68
N VAL A 371 40.33 4.13 -12.47
CA VAL A 371 40.96 4.75 -11.29
C VAL A 371 41.84 5.89 -11.77
N LYS A 372 41.37 7.15 -11.58
CA LYS A 372 42.13 8.33 -12.05
C LYS A 372 43.44 8.52 -11.32
N GLY A 373 43.52 8.10 -10.07
CA GLY A 373 44.74 7.98 -9.32
C GLY A 373 45.46 6.64 -9.57
N GLY A 374 46.12 6.14 -8.57
CA GLY A 374 46.77 4.85 -8.60
C GLY A 374 46.31 3.93 -7.47
N MET A 375 46.85 2.70 -7.46
CA MET A 375 46.63 1.75 -6.37
C MET A 375 47.94 1.49 -5.62
N GLN A 376 47.89 1.69 -4.30
CA GLN A 376 48.93 1.21 -3.38
C GLN A 376 48.38 -0.05 -2.69
N GLY A 377 48.68 -1.21 -3.28
CA GLY A 377 48.01 -2.47 -2.95
C GLY A 377 48.49 -3.13 -1.66
N SER A 378 49.74 -2.85 -1.21
CA SER A 378 50.36 -3.48 -0.02
C SER A 378 50.14 -5.00 0.02
N SER A 379 50.22 -5.66 -1.12
CA SER A 379 50.01 -7.09 -1.36
C SER A 379 48.58 -7.60 -1.05
N LYS A 380 47.62 -6.72 -0.75
CA LYS A 380 46.21 -7.05 -0.44
C LYS A 380 45.22 -6.41 -1.41
N GLY A 381 45.62 -5.33 -2.09
CA GLY A 381 44.78 -4.63 -3.06
C GLY A 381 44.58 -5.46 -4.33
N SER A 382 43.34 -5.56 -4.77
CA SER A 382 42.98 -6.26 -6.02
C SER A 382 41.92 -5.50 -6.82
N ILE A 383 42.05 -5.55 -8.14
CA ILE A 383 41.10 -5.06 -9.12
C ILE A 383 40.66 -6.23 -10.00
N GLU A 384 39.37 -6.52 -10.02
CA GLU A 384 38.77 -7.55 -10.85
C GLU A 384 37.71 -6.91 -11.75
N ALA A 385 37.87 -6.94 -13.07
CA ALA A 385 36.97 -6.33 -14.04
C ALA A 385 36.58 -7.32 -15.13
N GLY A 386 35.27 -7.40 -15.42
CA GLY A 386 34.76 -8.10 -16.62
C GLY A 386 35.00 -7.30 -17.91
N GLY A 387 35.28 -6.00 -17.80
CA GLY A 387 35.65 -5.11 -18.89
C GLY A 387 37.12 -4.66 -18.85
N SER A 388 37.35 -3.42 -19.24
CA SER A 388 38.67 -2.79 -19.25
C SER A 388 39.03 -2.20 -17.89
N VAL A 389 40.34 -2.11 -17.62
CA VAL A 389 40.90 -1.40 -16.46
C VAL A 389 41.80 -0.26 -16.93
N SER A 390 41.52 0.94 -16.40
CA SER A 390 42.38 2.11 -16.60
C SER A 390 42.83 2.66 -15.27
N ILE A 391 44.13 2.74 -15.05
CA ILE A 391 44.72 3.19 -13.80
C ILE A 391 46.08 3.90 -14.05
N MET A 392 46.36 4.95 -13.29
CA MET A 392 47.60 5.69 -13.47
C MET A 392 48.83 4.85 -13.01
N TYR A 393 48.81 4.28 -11.83
CA TYR A 393 49.85 3.40 -11.36
C TYR A 393 49.32 2.29 -10.44
N ILE A 394 50.05 1.19 -10.39
CA ILE A 394 49.78 0.13 -9.42
C ILE A 394 51.10 -0.31 -8.75
N GLU A 395 51.12 -0.36 -7.43
CA GLU A 395 52.21 -0.80 -6.60
C GLU A 395 51.78 -1.91 -5.65
N GLN A 396 52.47 -3.05 -5.68
CA GLN A 396 52.21 -4.22 -4.83
C GLN A 396 50.72 -4.63 -4.80
N GLY A 397 50.09 -4.64 -5.96
CA GLY A 397 48.67 -5.00 -6.12
C GLY A 397 48.47 -6.04 -7.23
N SER A 398 47.20 -6.41 -7.44
CA SER A 398 46.82 -7.31 -8.53
C SER A 398 45.68 -6.72 -9.37
N ILE A 399 45.77 -6.88 -10.69
CA ILE A 399 44.71 -6.57 -11.66
C ILE A 399 44.38 -7.85 -12.40
N SER A 400 43.08 -8.15 -12.51
CA SER A 400 42.56 -9.20 -13.36
C SER A 400 41.41 -8.62 -14.19
N ALA A 401 41.55 -8.59 -15.52
CA ALA A 401 40.56 -8.01 -16.43
C ALA A 401 40.29 -8.95 -17.62
N ASP A 402 39.04 -8.93 -18.13
CA ASP A 402 38.78 -9.63 -19.40
C ASP A 402 39.10 -8.74 -20.61
N GLY A 403 38.91 -7.42 -20.47
CA GLY A 403 39.24 -6.42 -21.46
C GLY A 403 40.67 -5.84 -21.29
N PRO A 404 41.02 -4.83 -22.11
CA PRO A 404 42.34 -4.23 -22.08
C PRO A 404 42.67 -3.54 -20.75
N VAL A 405 43.96 -3.65 -20.34
CA VAL A 405 44.49 -2.95 -19.16
C VAL A 405 45.38 -1.81 -19.61
N THR A 406 45.06 -0.60 -19.21
CA THR A 406 45.89 0.60 -19.43
C THR A 406 46.48 1.06 -18.10
N VAL A 407 47.81 1.16 -18.03
CA VAL A 407 48.54 1.61 -16.85
C VAL A 407 49.72 2.47 -17.28
N ASP A 408 50.10 3.52 -16.52
CA ASP A 408 51.39 4.20 -16.80
C ASP A 408 52.55 3.45 -16.13
N VAL A 409 52.41 3.08 -14.84
CA VAL A 409 53.50 2.37 -14.14
C VAL A 409 52.95 1.22 -13.30
N SER A 410 53.56 0.04 -13.47
CA SER A 410 53.30 -1.12 -12.60
C SER A 410 54.58 -1.47 -11.83
N ILE A 411 54.50 -1.51 -10.50
CA ILE A 411 55.64 -1.80 -9.63
C ILE A 411 55.32 -3.02 -8.75
N HIS A 412 56.13 -4.08 -8.85
CA HIS A 412 55.97 -5.30 -8.06
C HIS A 412 54.55 -5.85 -8.00
N SER A 413 53.84 -5.74 -9.10
CA SER A 413 52.41 -6.05 -9.17
C SER A 413 52.12 -7.20 -10.14
N LYS A 414 50.94 -7.81 -9.99
CA LYS A 414 50.45 -8.85 -10.88
C LYS A 414 49.36 -8.29 -11.77
N ILE A 415 49.57 -8.32 -13.09
CA ILE A 415 48.54 -7.90 -14.07
C ILE A 415 48.20 -9.10 -14.95
N GLU A 416 46.93 -9.44 -15.02
CA GLU A 416 46.41 -10.50 -15.88
C GLU A 416 45.23 -9.97 -16.71
N THR A 417 45.28 -10.14 -18.03
CA THR A 417 44.19 -9.70 -18.90
C THR A 417 43.89 -10.70 -20.01
N GLY A 418 42.60 -10.84 -20.35
CA GLY A 418 42.13 -11.57 -21.51
C GLY A 418 42.32 -10.82 -22.84
N SER A 419 42.90 -9.62 -22.83
CA SER A 419 43.13 -8.76 -24.00
C SER A 419 44.56 -8.25 -24.03
N THR A 420 44.78 -6.95 -24.14
CA THR A 420 46.07 -6.29 -24.28
C THR A 420 46.47 -5.52 -23.02
N ILE A 421 47.78 -5.40 -22.77
CA ILE A 421 48.31 -4.48 -21.76
C ILE A 421 48.98 -3.31 -22.47
N LEU A 422 48.49 -2.12 -22.16
CA LEU A 422 49.03 -0.86 -22.67
C LEU A 422 49.69 -0.08 -21.53
N ALA A 423 50.99 -0.17 -21.39
CA ALA A 423 51.73 0.67 -20.46
C ALA A 423 52.07 2.00 -21.15
N LYS A 424 51.11 2.94 -21.07
CA LYS A 424 51.22 4.24 -21.74
C LYS A 424 51.06 5.40 -20.77
N GLY A 425 51.95 6.41 -20.94
CA GLY A 425 51.97 7.59 -20.13
C GLY A 425 53.34 8.22 -20.21
N LYS A 426 53.73 8.95 -19.17
CA LYS A 426 55.08 9.57 -19.14
C LYS A 426 56.19 8.54 -19.00
N ARG A 427 55.95 7.45 -18.27
CA ARG A 427 56.91 6.39 -18.04
C ARG A 427 56.63 5.15 -18.88
N GLY A 428 55.38 4.67 -18.89
CA GLY A 428 54.96 3.48 -19.62
C GLY A 428 55.77 2.22 -19.21
N ALA A 429 55.89 1.95 -17.90
CA ALA A 429 56.84 0.99 -17.37
C ALA A 429 56.21 -0.17 -16.60
N LEU A 430 56.71 -1.39 -16.83
CA LEU A 430 56.44 -2.58 -16.02
C LEU A 430 57.71 -2.95 -15.26
N ILE A 431 57.73 -2.78 -13.92
CA ILE A 431 58.90 -2.93 -13.08
C ILE A 431 58.63 -3.95 -11.96
N GLY A 432 59.21 -5.12 -12.07
CA GLY A 432 59.00 -6.20 -11.10
C GLY A 432 57.58 -6.80 -11.14
N GLY A 433 57.46 -8.01 -10.61
CA GLY A 433 56.19 -8.75 -10.64
C GLY A 433 55.95 -9.44 -11.97
N LYS A 434 54.66 -9.65 -12.30
CA LYS A 434 54.24 -10.40 -13.49
C LYS A 434 53.15 -9.71 -14.26
N ALA A 435 53.30 -9.56 -15.57
CA ALA A 435 52.30 -9.05 -16.49
C ALA A 435 51.97 -10.09 -17.55
N SER A 436 50.73 -10.57 -17.59
CA SER A 436 50.29 -11.61 -18.52
C SER A 436 49.11 -11.12 -19.34
N ALA A 437 49.17 -11.22 -20.66
CA ALA A 437 48.13 -10.82 -21.59
C ALA A 437 47.80 -11.94 -22.58
N ALA A 438 46.55 -12.08 -22.97
CA ALA A 438 46.19 -12.95 -24.08
C ALA A 438 46.62 -12.36 -25.42
N GLY A 439 46.52 -11.05 -25.57
CA GLY A 439 47.00 -10.29 -26.73
C GLY A 439 48.35 -9.63 -26.50
N ASP A 440 48.60 -8.55 -27.20
CA ASP A 440 49.86 -7.84 -27.17
C ASP A 440 50.13 -7.08 -25.88
N ILE A 441 51.39 -6.93 -25.53
CA ILE A 441 51.86 -6.02 -24.50
C ILE A 441 52.65 -4.90 -25.14
N VAL A 442 52.28 -3.67 -24.91
CA VAL A 442 52.91 -2.47 -25.45
C VAL A 442 53.39 -1.59 -24.31
N VAL A 443 54.72 -1.39 -24.25
CA VAL A 443 55.37 -0.69 -23.14
C VAL A 443 56.49 0.21 -23.61
N ASN A 444 56.90 1.20 -22.81
CA ASN A 444 58.16 1.89 -23.01
C ASN A 444 59.30 1.12 -22.34
N PHE A 445 59.12 0.68 -21.10
CA PHE A 445 60.18 0.03 -20.34
C PHE A 445 59.71 -1.29 -19.71
N ILE A 446 60.57 -2.32 -19.78
CA ILE A 446 60.38 -3.57 -19.02
C ILE A 446 61.58 -3.71 -18.08
N GLY A 447 61.30 -3.87 -16.77
CA GLY A 447 62.38 -3.94 -15.75
C GLY A 447 62.87 -2.57 -15.34
N ALA A 448 64.03 -2.56 -14.71
CA ALA A 448 64.75 -1.37 -14.26
C ALA A 448 66.25 -1.62 -14.24
N LEU A 449 67.05 -0.55 -14.21
CA LEU A 449 68.52 -0.60 -14.08
C LEU A 449 68.99 -1.41 -12.87
N SER A 450 68.17 -1.59 -11.85
CA SER A 450 68.46 -2.38 -10.65
C SER A 450 68.30 -3.89 -10.86
N ASN A 451 68.22 -4.39 -12.10
CA ASN A 451 67.99 -5.79 -12.44
C ASN A 451 66.78 -6.41 -11.73
N THR A 452 65.72 -5.64 -11.59
CA THR A 452 64.50 -6.08 -10.95
C THR A 452 63.85 -7.19 -11.77
N LYS A 453 63.66 -8.37 -11.18
CA LYS A 453 62.97 -9.50 -11.84
C LYS A 453 61.60 -9.10 -12.31
N THR A 454 61.42 -9.02 -13.62
CA THR A 454 60.17 -8.62 -14.26
C THR A 454 59.76 -9.69 -15.26
N GLU A 455 58.59 -10.27 -15.09
CA GLU A 455 58.07 -11.30 -15.97
C GLU A 455 56.93 -10.73 -16.83
N VAL A 456 57.08 -10.84 -18.15
CA VAL A 456 56.10 -10.39 -19.12
C VAL A 456 55.72 -11.57 -20.00
N GLU A 457 54.45 -11.93 -20.08
CA GLU A 457 53.99 -13.07 -20.86
C GLU A 457 52.83 -12.65 -21.78
N VAL A 458 52.88 -13.07 -23.03
CA VAL A 458 51.80 -12.88 -24.02
C VAL A 458 51.36 -14.22 -24.61
N GLY A 459 50.15 -14.24 -25.16
CA GLY A 459 49.53 -15.48 -25.64
C GLY A 459 49.14 -16.42 -24.50
N VAL A 460 48.93 -15.90 -23.30
CA VAL A 460 48.52 -16.68 -22.14
C VAL A 460 47.14 -16.17 -21.67
N MET A 461 46.23 -17.09 -21.52
CA MET A 461 44.86 -16.80 -21.07
C MET A 461 44.62 -17.41 -19.68
N PRO A 462 45.08 -16.78 -18.59
CA PRO A 462 45.02 -17.37 -17.25
C PRO A 462 43.62 -17.75 -16.81
N ARG A 463 42.61 -16.89 -17.09
CA ARG A 463 41.21 -17.17 -16.76
C ARG A 463 40.65 -18.34 -17.56
N LYS A 464 40.97 -18.44 -18.87
CA LYS A 464 40.54 -19.55 -19.71
C LYS A 464 41.16 -20.86 -19.26
N ARG A 465 42.48 -20.84 -18.89
CA ARG A 465 43.14 -22.00 -18.29
C ARG A 465 42.49 -22.42 -16.95
N ALA A 466 42.15 -21.45 -16.10
CA ALA A 466 41.44 -21.74 -14.85
C ALA A 466 40.03 -22.32 -15.13
N ARG A 467 39.33 -21.79 -16.14
CA ARG A 467 38.03 -22.30 -16.57
C ARG A 467 38.12 -23.72 -17.11
N MET A 468 39.12 -24.03 -17.91
CA MET A 468 39.39 -25.41 -18.39
C MET A 468 39.52 -26.40 -17.24
N LEU A 469 40.30 -26.05 -16.19
CA LEU A 469 40.46 -26.90 -15.01
C LEU A 469 39.11 -27.12 -14.26
N VAL A 470 38.26 -26.12 -14.24
CA VAL A 470 36.90 -26.26 -13.67
C VAL A 470 36.06 -27.21 -14.53
N ILE A 471 36.06 -27.00 -15.86
CA ILE A 471 35.35 -27.86 -16.80
C ILE A 471 35.81 -29.32 -16.71
N GLU A 472 37.14 -29.56 -16.64
CA GLU A 472 37.68 -30.91 -16.45
C GLU A 472 37.12 -31.60 -15.22
N LYS A 473 37.05 -30.90 -14.08
CA LYS A 473 36.49 -31.44 -12.83
C LYS A 473 34.99 -31.71 -12.96
N GLU A 474 34.22 -30.82 -13.60
CA GLU A 474 32.81 -31.01 -13.81
C GLU A 474 32.55 -32.19 -14.79
N MET A 475 33.34 -32.33 -15.83
CA MET A 475 33.26 -33.48 -16.74
C MET A 475 33.59 -34.81 -16.03
N GLU A 476 34.56 -34.83 -15.11
CA GLU A 476 34.83 -36.01 -14.27
C GLU A 476 33.63 -36.33 -13.37
N ARG A 477 33.01 -35.31 -12.78
CA ARG A 477 31.77 -35.49 -11.99
C ARG A 477 30.63 -36.10 -12.83
N LEU A 478 30.35 -35.51 -13.99
CA LEU A 478 29.31 -35.96 -14.91
C LEU A 478 29.57 -37.38 -15.42
N ALA A 479 30.83 -37.75 -15.69
CA ALA A 479 31.21 -39.10 -16.04
C ALA A 479 30.94 -40.10 -14.90
N ALA A 480 31.23 -39.73 -13.65
CA ALA A 480 30.91 -40.56 -12.47
C ALA A 480 29.38 -40.68 -12.26
N ASP A 481 28.61 -39.62 -12.48
CA ASP A 481 27.17 -39.66 -12.35
C ASP A 481 26.50 -40.49 -13.47
N LYS A 482 27.04 -40.44 -14.69
CA LYS A 482 26.62 -41.33 -15.79
C LYS A 482 26.77 -42.81 -15.43
N VAL A 483 27.88 -43.19 -14.81
CA VAL A 483 28.07 -44.57 -14.33
C VAL A 483 27.01 -44.98 -13.30
N LYS A 484 26.65 -44.07 -12.37
CA LYS A 484 25.56 -44.33 -11.40
C LYS A 484 24.20 -44.47 -12.08
N LEU A 485 23.92 -43.65 -13.09
CA LEU A 485 22.68 -43.75 -13.88
C LEU A 485 22.61 -45.09 -14.65
N ASP A 486 23.73 -45.54 -15.23
CA ASP A 486 23.81 -46.85 -15.89
C ASP A 486 23.59 -48.02 -14.92
N GLN A 487 24.13 -47.89 -13.69
CA GLN A 487 23.84 -48.86 -12.60
C GLN A 487 22.38 -48.86 -12.18
N LEU A 488 21.75 -47.68 -12.07
CA LEU A 488 20.34 -47.52 -11.78
C LEU A 488 19.47 -48.21 -12.85
N ASP A 489 19.76 -47.98 -14.13
CA ASP A 489 19.03 -48.63 -15.23
C ASP A 489 19.16 -50.15 -15.19
N THR A 490 20.37 -50.63 -14.91
CA THR A 490 20.61 -52.08 -14.75
C THR A 490 19.84 -52.65 -13.56
N TYR A 491 19.75 -51.93 -12.45
CA TYR A 491 18.98 -52.28 -11.27
C TYR A 491 17.47 -52.31 -11.58
N LEU A 492 16.94 -51.24 -12.21
CA LEU A 492 15.54 -51.13 -12.59
C LEU A 492 15.11 -52.24 -13.57
N ALA A 493 15.98 -52.60 -14.51
CA ALA A 493 15.73 -53.72 -15.45
C ALA A 493 15.61 -55.05 -14.74
N LYS A 494 16.43 -55.31 -13.68
CA LYS A 494 16.38 -56.54 -12.89
C LYS A 494 15.24 -56.57 -11.86
N SER A 495 14.80 -55.41 -11.39
CA SER A 495 13.78 -55.27 -10.34
C SER A 495 12.36 -55.16 -10.88
N LYS A 496 12.17 -55.23 -12.19
CA LYS A 496 10.85 -55.16 -12.85
C LYS A 496 9.99 -56.34 -12.41
N GLY A 497 9.01 -56.09 -11.55
CA GLY A 497 8.10 -57.09 -10.97
C GLY A 497 8.42 -57.49 -9.53
N ALA A 498 9.54 -57.10 -8.95
CA ALA A 498 9.91 -57.31 -7.54
C ALA A 498 9.71 -56.06 -6.65
N MET A 499 9.50 -54.89 -7.28
CA MET A 499 9.27 -53.61 -6.61
C MET A 499 7.86 -53.13 -6.89
N ASP A 500 7.33 -52.30 -5.96
CA ASP A 500 6.07 -51.61 -6.16
C ASP A 500 6.08 -50.77 -7.45
N ASN A 501 4.99 -50.84 -8.22
CA ASN A 501 4.89 -50.27 -9.56
C ASN A 501 4.99 -48.72 -9.55
N GLU A 502 4.50 -48.06 -8.47
CA GLU A 502 4.57 -46.61 -8.32
C GLU A 502 6.00 -46.14 -8.05
N THR A 503 6.70 -46.81 -7.17
CA THR A 503 8.11 -46.53 -6.84
C THR A 503 9.02 -46.78 -8.03
N TRP A 504 8.80 -47.88 -8.78
CA TRP A 504 9.54 -48.20 -9.99
C TRP A 504 9.37 -47.10 -11.05
N THR A 505 8.14 -46.64 -11.28
CA THR A 505 7.83 -45.59 -12.27
C THR A 505 8.50 -44.28 -11.90
N LYS A 506 8.43 -43.88 -10.63
CA LYS A 506 9.10 -42.64 -10.14
C LYS A 506 10.59 -42.67 -10.36
N LEU A 507 11.28 -43.75 -9.98
CA LEU A 507 12.71 -43.92 -10.15
C LEU A 507 13.10 -43.95 -11.64
N HIS A 508 12.30 -44.60 -12.48
CA HIS A 508 12.58 -44.67 -13.91
C HIS A 508 12.44 -43.33 -14.61
N ILE A 509 11.39 -42.56 -14.30
CA ILE A 509 11.22 -41.19 -14.84
C ILE A 509 12.37 -40.30 -14.37
N SER A 510 12.69 -40.27 -13.08
CA SER A 510 13.81 -39.50 -12.54
C SER A 510 15.14 -39.91 -13.16
N GLY A 511 15.36 -41.19 -13.44
CA GLY A 511 16.55 -41.69 -14.14
C GLY A 511 16.67 -41.14 -15.58
N ILE A 512 15.58 -41.11 -16.32
CA ILE A 512 15.53 -40.53 -17.68
C ILE A 512 15.80 -39.03 -17.65
N GLU A 513 15.14 -38.29 -16.75
CA GLU A 513 15.33 -36.84 -16.61
C GLU A 513 16.77 -36.49 -16.24
N ASN A 514 17.33 -37.14 -15.24
CA ASN A 514 18.72 -36.94 -14.82
C ASN A 514 19.72 -37.31 -15.93
N ARG A 515 19.45 -38.35 -16.71
CA ARG A 515 20.30 -38.70 -17.85
C ARG A 515 20.27 -37.61 -18.92
N LYS A 516 19.08 -37.10 -19.25
CA LYS A 516 18.94 -36.03 -20.20
C LYS A 516 19.74 -34.78 -19.78
N ILE A 517 19.61 -34.36 -18.52
CA ILE A 517 20.37 -33.23 -17.95
C ILE A 517 21.89 -33.51 -18.03
N ASN A 518 22.33 -34.70 -17.62
CA ASN A 518 23.75 -35.07 -17.67
C ASN A 518 24.32 -35.04 -19.10
N ASP A 519 23.57 -35.55 -20.08
CA ASP A 519 24.01 -35.55 -21.50
C ASP A 519 24.05 -34.12 -22.07
N GLU A 520 23.06 -33.24 -21.75
CA GLU A 520 23.03 -31.84 -22.15
C GLU A 520 24.19 -31.05 -21.53
N GLU A 521 24.45 -31.19 -20.24
CA GLU A 521 25.61 -30.56 -19.55
C GLU A 521 26.95 -31.06 -20.11
N THR A 522 27.09 -32.37 -20.34
CA THR A 522 28.29 -32.96 -20.90
C THR A 522 28.60 -32.39 -22.29
N LYS A 523 27.54 -32.24 -23.12
CA LYS A 523 27.69 -31.67 -24.47
C LYS A 523 28.11 -30.19 -24.38
N ALA A 524 27.47 -29.39 -23.54
CA ALA A 524 27.80 -27.97 -23.36
C ALA A 524 29.23 -27.79 -22.91
N TYR A 525 29.69 -28.55 -21.92
CA TYR A 525 31.09 -28.48 -21.44
C TYR A 525 32.11 -28.99 -22.48
N THR A 526 31.72 -29.96 -23.32
CA THR A 526 32.61 -30.43 -24.40
C THR A 526 32.81 -29.35 -25.46
N GLU A 527 31.73 -28.70 -25.89
CA GLU A 527 31.75 -27.59 -26.85
C GLU A 527 32.59 -26.42 -26.29
N GLU A 528 32.35 -26.02 -25.04
CA GLU A 528 33.14 -24.96 -24.37
C GLU A 528 34.64 -25.31 -24.26
N MET A 529 34.96 -26.56 -23.96
CA MET A 529 36.36 -27.02 -23.87
C MET A 529 37.06 -26.97 -25.23
N GLU A 530 36.37 -27.35 -26.31
CA GLU A 530 36.92 -27.29 -27.67
C GLU A 530 37.17 -25.84 -28.11
N GLU A 531 36.24 -24.94 -27.83
CA GLU A 531 36.38 -23.50 -28.10
C GLU A 531 37.58 -22.90 -27.36
N LEU A 532 37.70 -23.18 -26.05
CA LEU A 532 38.83 -22.71 -25.25
C LEU A 532 40.18 -23.23 -25.75
N LYS A 533 40.26 -24.48 -26.18
CA LYS A 533 41.47 -25.07 -26.77
C LYS A 533 41.85 -24.39 -28.08
N TYR A 534 40.89 -24.18 -28.97
CA TYR A 534 41.09 -23.51 -30.24
C TYR A 534 41.64 -22.08 -30.06
N GLU A 535 41.07 -21.33 -29.14
CA GLU A 535 41.54 -19.98 -28.84
C GLU A 535 42.96 -19.95 -28.24
N MET A 536 43.33 -20.94 -27.41
CA MET A 536 44.67 -21.04 -26.84
C MET A 536 45.73 -21.43 -27.87
N GLU A 537 45.40 -22.25 -28.87
CA GLU A 537 46.33 -22.61 -29.95
C GLU A 537 46.68 -21.43 -30.85
N HIS A 538 45.75 -20.50 -31.07
CA HIS A 538 45.95 -19.30 -31.91
C HIS A 538 46.59 -18.11 -31.17
N ALA A 539 46.83 -18.23 -29.86
CA ALA A 539 47.41 -17.16 -29.04
C ALA A 539 48.92 -16.92 -29.24
N THR A 540 49.59 -17.70 -30.09
CA THR A 540 51.05 -17.57 -30.38
C THR A 540 51.41 -16.39 -31.28
N ASP A 541 50.43 -15.72 -31.89
CA ASP A 541 50.64 -14.55 -32.74
C ASP A 541 50.85 -13.24 -31.94
N SER A 542 50.65 -13.28 -30.61
CA SER A 542 50.80 -12.12 -29.73
C SER A 542 52.26 -11.70 -29.57
N ARG A 543 52.47 -10.39 -29.44
CA ARG A 543 53.79 -9.76 -29.44
C ARG A 543 54.00 -8.87 -28.21
N VAL A 544 55.30 -8.67 -27.86
CA VAL A 544 55.67 -7.67 -26.85
C VAL A 544 56.43 -6.55 -27.55
N HIS A 545 55.90 -5.36 -27.54
CA HIS A 545 56.46 -4.16 -28.14
C HIS A 545 57.08 -3.27 -27.07
N VAL A 546 58.36 -2.98 -27.23
CA VAL A 546 59.18 -2.13 -26.30
C VAL A 546 59.69 -0.92 -27.07
N PHE A 547 59.21 0.28 -26.70
CA PHE A 547 59.59 1.52 -27.38
C PHE A 547 60.86 2.18 -26.85
N GLU A 548 61.25 1.89 -25.63
CA GLU A 548 62.51 2.40 -25.07
C GLU A 548 63.41 1.23 -24.74
N THR A 549 63.34 0.64 -23.52
CA THR A 549 64.32 -0.38 -23.12
C THR A 549 63.71 -1.53 -22.33
N ALA A 550 64.06 -2.76 -22.71
CA ALA A 550 63.94 -3.95 -21.88
C ALA A 550 65.24 -4.15 -21.12
N PHE A 551 65.18 -3.99 -19.80
CA PHE A 551 66.42 -4.10 -18.95
C PHE A 551 66.79 -5.54 -18.63
N SER A 552 68.02 -5.76 -18.32
CA SER A 552 68.55 -7.04 -17.81
C SER A 552 67.79 -7.51 -16.58
N GLY A 553 67.58 -8.82 -16.42
CA GLY A 553 66.78 -9.44 -15.38
C GLY A 553 65.33 -9.59 -15.77
N SER A 554 64.89 -9.09 -16.93
CA SER A 554 63.54 -9.28 -17.48
C SER A 554 63.39 -10.61 -18.20
N ARG A 555 62.21 -11.27 -18.07
CA ARG A 555 61.89 -12.50 -18.79
C ARG A 555 60.66 -12.22 -19.66
N ILE A 556 60.77 -12.50 -20.94
CA ILE A 556 59.65 -12.28 -21.90
C ILE A 556 59.21 -13.64 -22.42
N GLY A 557 58.02 -14.04 -22.09
CA GLY A 557 57.35 -15.29 -22.50
C GLY A 557 56.36 -15.06 -23.65
N ILE A 558 56.34 -15.94 -24.63
CA ILE A 558 55.34 -15.98 -25.69
C ILE A 558 54.88 -17.43 -25.85
N GLY A 559 53.61 -17.71 -25.50
CA GLY A 559 53.12 -19.08 -25.48
C GLY A 559 53.88 -19.97 -24.51
N SER A 560 54.51 -21.01 -25.00
CA SER A 560 55.30 -21.97 -24.18
C SER A 560 56.81 -21.63 -24.07
N SER A 561 57.29 -20.66 -24.82
CA SER A 561 58.70 -20.31 -24.89
C SER A 561 59.03 -18.97 -24.20
N ALA A 562 60.25 -18.78 -23.74
CA ALA A 562 60.63 -17.55 -23.05
C ALA A 562 62.01 -17.11 -23.42
N PHE A 563 62.24 -15.81 -23.46
CA PHE A 563 63.53 -15.15 -23.67
C PHE A 563 63.96 -14.41 -22.40
N ASN A 564 65.14 -14.66 -21.90
CA ASN A 564 65.67 -13.90 -20.78
C ASN A 564 66.58 -12.76 -21.32
N VAL A 565 66.30 -11.56 -20.90
CA VAL A 565 67.04 -10.35 -21.27
C VAL A 565 68.24 -10.27 -20.39
N ASN A 566 69.40 -10.61 -20.98
CA ASN A 566 70.70 -10.58 -20.28
C ASN A 566 71.37 -9.19 -20.40
N ASP A 567 71.26 -8.57 -21.57
CA ASP A 567 71.77 -7.23 -21.88
C ASP A 567 70.53 -6.33 -22.24
N GLU A 568 70.72 -5.02 -22.08
CA GLU A 568 69.62 -4.05 -22.41
C GLU A 568 69.28 -4.12 -23.91
N ILE A 569 68.02 -4.28 -24.22
CA ILE A 569 67.52 -4.30 -25.58
C ILE A 569 66.58 -3.10 -25.76
N SER A 570 66.91 -2.22 -26.70
CA SER A 570 66.09 -1.01 -26.94
C SER A 570 65.33 -1.07 -28.25
N TYR A 571 64.17 -0.46 -28.30
CA TYR A 571 63.26 -0.32 -29.48
C TYR A 571 63.05 -1.66 -30.21
N ALA A 572 62.44 -2.61 -29.53
CA ALA A 572 62.32 -3.98 -30.00
C ALA A 572 60.89 -4.52 -29.98
N THR A 573 60.56 -5.41 -30.90
CA THR A 573 59.42 -6.29 -30.86
C THR A 573 59.84 -7.72 -30.62
N PHE A 574 59.36 -8.35 -29.58
CA PHE A 574 59.54 -9.77 -29.30
C PHE A 574 58.38 -10.56 -29.89
N ARG A 575 58.70 -11.66 -30.59
CA ARG A 575 57.77 -12.54 -31.27
C ARG A 575 58.16 -14.00 -31.18
N TYR A 576 57.20 -14.88 -31.27
CA TYR A 576 57.44 -16.31 -31.40
C TYR A 576 57.85 -16.67 -32.84
N ASN A 577 58.91 -17.39 -33.03
CA ASN A 577 59.32 -17.84 -34.33
C ASN A 577 59.98 -19.21 -34.21
N ASN A 578 59.43 -20.22 -34.90
CA ASN A 578 59.99 -21.58 -34.99
C ASN A 578 60.38 -22.23 -33.64
N GLY A 579 59.52 -22.06 -32.60
CA GLY A 579 59.78 -22.69 -31.30
C GLY A 579 60.50 -21.83 -30.26
N GLU A 580 60.99 -20.67 -30.64
CA GLU A 580 61.75 -19.77 -29.77
C GLU A 580 61.22 -18.34 -29.81
N VAL A 581 61.43 -17.59 -28.73
CA VAL A 581 61.18 -16.16 -28.69
C VAL A 581 62.36 -15.41 -29.27
N THR A 582 62.15 -14.68 -30.36
CA THR A 582 63.14 -13.85 -31.04
C THR A 582 62.70 -12.37 -30.98
N TRP A 583 63.70 -11.47 -31.14
CA TRP A 583 63.37 -10.04 -31.20
C TRP A 583 63.94 -9.40 -32.48
N GLY A 584 63.35 -8.28 -32.86
CA GLY A 584 63.77 -7.43 -33.97
C GLY A 584 63.36 -5.96 -33.71
N PRO A 585 63.62 -5.06 -34.68
CA PRO A 585 63.19 -3.64 -34.53
C PRO A 585 61.72 -3.51 -34.21
N CYS A 586 61.34 -2.48 -33.42
CA CYS A 586 59.96 -2.26 -33.04
C CYS A 586 59.11 -2.05 -34.28
N GLU A 587 58.02 -2.84 -34.39
CA GLU A 587 57.10 -2.86 -35.53
C GLU A 587 56.03 -1.78 -35.43
N LEU A 588 55.80 -1.24 -34.23
CA LEU A 588 54.81 -0.16 -33.99
C LEU A 588 55.47 1.19 -33.89
N SER A 589 54.82 2.24 -34.29
CA SER A 589 55.22 3.63 -34.03
C SER A 589 54.55 4.18 -32.75
N LYS A 590 55.20 5.16 -32.05
CA LYS A 590 54.56 5.82 -30.89
C LYS A 590 53.24 6.51 -31.22
N GLY A 591 52.93 6.74 -32.52
CA GLY A 591 51.67 7.30 -32.99
C GLY A 591 50.52 6.29 -33.01
N ASP A 592 50.82 5.02 -33.17
CA ASP A 592 49.81 3.95 -33.24
C ASP A 592 49.16 3.65 -31.89
N ILE A 593 49.81 4.07 -30.76
CA ILE A 593 49.30 3.93 -29.41
C ILE A 593 48.26 5.05 -29.03
N LYS A 594 48.19 6.13 -29.81
CA LYS A 594 47.31 7.27 -29.51
C LYS A 594 45.86 7.09 -30.02
N LYS A 595 45.61 6.08 -30.78
CA LYS A 595 44.25 5.68 -31.20
C LYS A 595 43.77 4.52 -30.33
#